data_9d67be2e711c1e62aeee4fc16b24e36b
#
_entry.id   9d67be2e711c1e62aeee4fc16b24e36b
#
_cell.length_a   1.000
_cell.length_b   1.000
_cell.length_c   1.000
_cell.angle_alpha   90.00
_cell.angle_beta   90.00
_cell.angle_gamma   90.00
#
_symmetry.space_group_name_H-M   'P 1'
#
loop_
_entity.id
_entity.type
_entity.pdbx_description
1 polymer ?
#
loop_
_entity_poly.entity_id
_entity_poly.type
_entity_poly.pdbx_seq_one_letter_code
_entity_poly.pdbx_strand_id
1 'polypeptide(L)'
;DNPDDNIKATQELYNQGVRIFIGPIFDKNIKNLEKFSDAIFITFSNKNKTNQKNLIYAGVNATSQMATIKKFLEDNDIKKTICLIPEADFKEEIKKGISQTKINLKKVFYYGTEPTEITKRIEEITRYDVRKQNLLDEIKRVENTDDPNKEKKIKNLEKRDTLGKLGFDSVIISDFDESLKSVITSL
;
A
#
# COMPACT_ATOMS: atom_id res chain seq x y z
N ASP A 1 -9.01 -23.59 -15.69
CA ASP A 1 -7.80 -22.73 -15.64
C ASP A 1 -6.54 -23.37 -16.22
N ASN A 2 -6.71 -24.19 -17.24
CA ASN A 2 -5.62 -24.81 -17.97
C ASN A 2 -5.15 -23.86 -19.10
N PRO A 3 -3.86 -23.48 -19.18
CA PRO A 3 -3.33 -22.66 -20.27
C PRO A 3 -3.56 -23.24 -21.67
N ASP A 4 -3.50 -24.57 -21.81
CA ASP A 4 -3.69 -25.24 -23.10
C ASP A 4 -5.13 -25.14 -23.60
N ASP A 5 -6.12 -25.22 -22.71
CA ASP A 5 -7.53 -25.06 -23.08
C ASP A 5 -7.83 -23.60 -23.47
N ASN A 6 -7.17 -22.65 -22.82
CA ASN A 6 -7.29 -21.24 -23.16
C ASN A 6 -6.74 -20.96 -24.58
N ILE A 7 -5.61 -21.53 -24.93
CA ILE A 7 -5.01 -21.40 -26.26
C ILE A 7 -5.88 -22.06 -27.33
N LYS A 8 -6.47 -23.25 -27.07
CA LYS A 8 -7.40 -23.91 -27.99
C LYS A 8 -8.64 -23.06 -28.24
N ALA A 9 -9.29 -22.60 -27.20
CA ALA A 9 -10.47 -21.72 -27.32
C ALA A 9 -10.14 -20.42 -28.09
N THR A 10 -8.97 -19.83 -27.81
CA THR A 10 -8.49 -18.66 -28.56
C THR A 10 -8.32 -18.97 -30.04
N GLN A 11 -7.73 -20.12 -30.37
CA GLN A 11 -7.52 -20.55 -31.78
C GLN A 11 -8.85 -20.77 -32.52
N GLU A 12 -9.84 -21.36 -31.86
CA GLU A 12 -11.17 -21.56 -32.43
C GLU A 12 -11.85 -20.25 -32.78
N LEU A 13 -11.87 -19.31 -31.82
CA LEU A 13 -12.47 -17.97 -32.01
C LEU A 13 -11.68 -17.16 -33.06
N TYR A 14 -10.36 -17.27 -33.07
CA TYR A 14 -9.50 -16.61 -34.04
C TYR A 14 -9.79 -17.11 -35.48
N ASN A 15 -9.99 -18.41 -35.67
CA ASN A 15 -10.38 -19.02 -36.96
C ASN A 15 -11.77 -18.56 -37.41
N GLN A 16 -12.66 -18.19 -36.47
CA GLN A 16 -13.97 -17.61 -36.75
C GLN A 16 -13.92 -16.11 -37.08
N GLY A 17 -12.72 -15.51 -37.09
CA GLY A 17 -12.52 -14.09 -37.42
C GLY A 17 -12.49 -13.13 -36.22
N VAL A 18 -12.54 -13.62 -34.97
CA VAL A 18 -12.40 -12.77 -33.78
C VAL A 18 -10.97 -12.23 -33.73
N ARG A 19 -10.83 -10.92 -33.47
CA ARG A 19 -9.53 -10.22 -33.40
C ARG A 19 -9.35 -9.41 -32.14
N ILE A 20 -10.37 -9.27 -31.30
CA ILE A 20 -10.30 -8.61 -30.01
C ILE A 20 -10.75 -9.59 -28.94
N PHE A 21 -9.86 -9.86 -27.99
CA PHE A 21 -10.09 -10.80 -26.88
C PHE A 21 -10.02 -10.06 -25.58
N ILE A 22 -11.00 -10.27 -24.71
CA ILE A 22 -11.01 -9.77 -23.33
C ILE A 22 -10.60 -10.94 -22.43
N GLY A 23 -9.41 -10.85 -21.88
CA GLY A 23 -8.73 -11.91 -21.14
C GLY A 23 -7.34 -12.18 -21.72
N PRO A 24 -6.58 -13.13 -21.16
CA PRO A 24 -6.87 -13.89 -19.93
C PRO A 24 -6.77 -13.04 -18.65
N ILE A 25 -7.33 -13.55 -17.56
CA ILE A 25 -7.25 -12.88 -16.25
C ILE A 25 -5.89 -13.19 -15.59
N PHE A 26 -5.45 -14.43 -15.68
CA PHE A 26 -4.23 -14.89 -15.02
C PHE A 26 -3.01 -14.81 -15.94
N ASP A 27 -1.87 -14.37 -15.40
CA ASP A 27 -0.61 -14.19 -16.12
C ASP A 27 -0.07 -15.49 -16.74
N LYS A 28 -0.31 -16.65 -16.11
CA LYS A 28 0.08 -17.97 -16.63
C LYS A 28 -0.54 -18.27 -18.00
N ASN A 29 -1.70 -17.68 -18.30
CA ASN A 29 -2.45 -17.90 -19.54
C ASN A 29 -2.07 -16.91 -20.66
N ILE A 30 -1.15 -15.97 -20.40
CA ILE A 30 -0.67 -15.00 -21.41
C ILE A 30 0.36 -15.61 -22.35
N LYS A 31 1.00 -16.68 -21.92
CA LYS A 31 2.05 -17.36 -22.69
C LYS A 31 1.51 -17.84 -24.04
N ASN A 32 2.29 -17.61 -25.10
CA ASN A 32 1.99 -18.02 -26.47
C ASN A 32 0.83 -17.27 -27.17
N LEU A 33 0.38 -16.13 -26.65
CA LEU A 33 -0.59 -15.28 -27.33
C LEU A 33 0.03 -14.46 -28.48
N GLU A 34 1.37 -14.31 -28.50
CA GLU A 34 2.11 -13.63 -29.58
C GLU A 34 1.91 -14.25 -30.95
N LYS A 35 1.58 -15.53 -31.03
CA LYS A 35 1.30 -16.23 -32.31
C LYS A 35 0.06 -15.69 -33.03
N PHE A 36 -0.83 -14.99 -32.34
CA PHE A 36 -2.01 -14.34 -32.91
C PHE A 36 -1.72 -12.86 -33.20
N SER A 37 -0.76 -12.60 -34.11
CA SER A 37 -0.14 -11.28 -34.28
C SER A 37 -1.07 -10.16 -34.76
N ASP A 38 -2.19 -10.48 -35.40
CA ASP A 38 -3.22 -9.54 -35.85
C ASP A 38 -4.45 -9.46 -34.91
N ALA A 39 -4.37 -10.10 -33.74
CA ALA A 39 -5.37 -10.00 -32.70
C ALA A 39 -4.85 -9.17 -31.54
N ILE A 40 -5.75 -8.48 -30.83
CA ILE A 40 -5.48 -7.71 -29.62
C ILE A 40 -6.07 -8.44 -28.43
N PHE A 41 -5.27 -8.58 -27.36
CA PHE A 41 -5.67 -9.17 -26.10
C PHE A 41 -5.67 -8.10 -25.01
N ILE A 42 -6.79 -7.92 -24.32
CA ILE A 42 -6.93 -7.03 -23.17
C ILE A 42 -6.94 -7.91 -21.91
N THR A 43 -5.79 -8.03 -21.24
CA THR A 43 -5.66 -8.86 -20.05
C THR A 43 -5.90 -8.05 -18.77
N PHE A 44 -6.54 -8.68 -17.77
CA PHE A 44 -6.69 -8.13 -16.43
C PHE A 44 -5.57 -8.57 -15.47
N SER A 45 -4.51 -9.22 -15.99
CA SER A 45 -3.35 -9.51 -15.19
C SER A 45 -2.72 -8.22 -14.65
N ASN A 46 -2.38 -8.22 -13.36
CA ASN A 46 -1.63 -7.13 -12.72
C ASN A 46 -0.11 -7.25 -12.93
N LYS A 47 0.37 -8.36 -13.53
CA LYS A 47 1.78 -8.64 -13.77
C LYS A 47 2.14 -8.39 -15.22
N ASN A 48 2.89 -7.32 -15.46
CA ASN A 48 3.45 -7.04 -16.79
C ASN A 48 4.80 -7.76 -16.94
N LYS A 49 4.77 -9.00 -17.46
CA LYS A 49 5.97 -9.83 -17.62
C LYS A 49 6.48 -9.90 -19.06
N THR A 50 5.71 -9.42 -20.03
CA THR A 50 6.08 -9.55 -21.45
C THR A 50 5.88 -8.23 -22.19
N ASN A 51 6.72 -7.99 -23.21
CA ASN A 51 6.61 -6.83 -24.10
C ASN A 51 5.88 -7.19 -25.42
N GLN A 52 4.90 -8.08 -25.36
CA GLN A 52 4.12 -8.46 -26.54
C GLN A 52 3.32 -7.26 -27.04
N LYS A 53 3.44 -6.97 -28.36
CA LYS A 53 2.80 -5.79 -28.97
C LYS A 53 1.27 -5.89 -29.06
N ASN A 54 0.75 -7.10 -29.07
CA ASN A 54 -0.66 -7.43 -29.20
C ASN A 54 -1.36 -7.60 -27.83
N LEU A 55 -0.69 -7.21 -26.72
CA LEU A 55 -1.20 -7.41 -25.37
C LEU A 55 -1.32 -6.06 -24.63
N ILE A 56 -2.53 -5.75 -24.19
CA ILE A 56 -2.85 -4.57 -23.38
C ILE A 56 -3.12 -5.04 -21.95
N TYR A 57 -2.35 -4.54 -21.00
CA TYR A 57 -2.54 -4.80 -19.58
C TYR A 57 -3.53 -3.79 -18.99
N ALA A 58 -4.73 -4.24 -18.69
CA ALA A 58 -5.81 -3.45 -18.06
C ALA A 58 -5.96 -3.73 -16.55
N GLY A 59 -5.15 -4.64 -15.99
CA GLY A 59 -5.17 -4.95 -14.56
C GLY A 59 -4.56 -3.82 -13.73
N VAL A 60 -5.10 -3.63 -12.53
CA VAL A 60 -4.57 -2.69 -11.55
C VAL A 60 -3.27 -3.25 -10.99
N ASN A 61 -2.18 -2.49 -11.10
CA ASN A 61 -0.86 -2.85 -10.60
C ASN A 61 -0.33 -1.79 -9.63
N ALA A 62 0.77 -2.08 -8.94
CA ALA A 62 1.37 -1.17 -7.96
C ALA A 62 1.68 0.22 -8.54
N THR A 63 2.10 0.31 -9.80
CA THR A 63 2.40 1.60 -10.45
C THR A 63 1.14 2.44 -10.64
N SER A 64 0.05 1.85 -11.13
CA SER A 64 -1.22 2.56 -11.31
C SER A 64 -1.83 2.99 -9.97
N GLN A 65 -1.74 2.14 -8.94
CA GLN A 65 -2.16 2.48 -7.58
C GLN A 65 -1.35 3.66 -7.03
N MET A 66 -0.03 3.60 -7.11
CA MET A 66 0.84 4.69 -6.64
C MET A 66 0.63 5.99 -7.42
N ALA A 67 0.31 5.93 -8.72
CA ALA A 67 -0.03 7.11 -9.51
C ALA A 67 -1.34 7.77 -9.03
N THR A 68 -2.35 6.95 -8.72
CA THR A 68 -3.62 7.43 -8.17
C THR A 68 -3.43 8.04 -6.78
N ILE A 69 -2.66 7.39 -5.90
CA ILE A 69 -2.35 7.91 -4.56
C ILE A 69 -1.57 9.22 -4.68
N LYS A 70 -0.55 9.28 -5.54
CA LYS A 70 0.20 10.52 -5.79
C LYS A 70 -0.72 11.67 -6.15
N LYS A 71 -1.62 11.46 -7.13
CA LYS A 71 -2.59 12.49 -7.51
C LYS A 71 -3.46 12.91 -6.33
N PHE A 72 -3.97 11.97 -5.53
CA PHE A 72 -4.75 12.28 -4.33
C PHE A 72 -3.97 13.14 -3.32
N LEU A 73 -2.70 12.82 -3.07
CA LEU A 73 -1.85 13.59 -2.15
C LEU A 73 -1.61 15.02 -2.67
N GLU A 74 -1.37 15.17 -3.97
CA GLU A 74 -1.16 16.45 -4.62
C GLU A 74 -2.45 17.31 -4.61
N ASP A 75 -3.59 16.72 -4.96
CA ASP A 75 -4.89 17.40 -4.99
C ASP A 75 -5.33 17.88 -3.59
N ASN A 76 -4.86 17.23 -2.52
CA ASN A 76 -5.19 17.57 -1.12
C ASN A 76 -4.04 18.27 -0.35
N ASP A 77 -2.98 18.69 -1.00
CA ASP A 77 -1.80 19.36 -0.42
C ASP A 77 -1.16 18.60 0.76
N ILE A 78 -1.16 17.25 0.71
CA ILE A 78 -0.57 16.39 1.74
C ILE A 78 0.93 16.23 1.46
N LYS A 79 1.79 16.70 2.39
CA LYS A 79 3.23 16.83 2.13
C LYS A 79 4.11 15.83 2.86
N LYS A 80 3.67 15.31 4.00
CA LYS A 80 4.48 14.44 4.86
C LYS A 80 3.89 13.04 4.92
N THR A 81 3.94 12.34 3.81
CA THR A 81 3.45 10.96 3.69
C THR A 81 4.57 9.97 3.96
N ILE A 82 4.32 8.98 4.80
CA ILE A 82 5.18 7.80 4.93
C ILE A 82 4.53 6.60 4.21
N CYS A 83 5.34 5.62 3.82
CA CYS A 83 4.86 4.38 3.24
C CYS A 83 5.33 3.20 4.09
N LEU A 84 4.42 2.30 4.43
CA LEU A 84 4.66 1.07 5.16
C LEU A 84 4.53 -0.11 4.20
N ILE A 85 5.56 -0.93 4.09
CA ILE A 85 5.64 -2.05 3.16
C ILE A 85 6.05 -3.31 3.94
N PRO A 86 5.27 -4.39 3.90
CA PRO A 86 5.66 -5.65 4.52
C PRO A 86 6.81 -6.33 3.76
N GLU A 87 7.59 -7.12 4.47
CA GLU A 87 8.59 -8.03 3.89
C GLU A 87 7.88 -9.24 3.28
N ALA A 88 7.23 -9.03 2.13
CA ALA A 88 6.43 -10.01 1.40
C ALA A 88 6.83 -10.06 -0.08
N ASP A 89 6.37 -11.07 -0.80
CA ASP A 89 6.75 -11.33 -2.21
C ASP A 89 6.46 -10.16 -3.16
N PHE A 90 5.45 -9.35 -2.85
CA PHE A 90 5.05 -8.19 -3.66
C PHE A 90 5.83 -6.90 -3.34
N LYS A 91 6.73 -6.91 -2.35
CA LYS A 91 7.53 -5.75 -1.91
C LYS A 91 8.23 -5.05 -3.09
N GLU A 92 8.85 -5.82 -3.98
CA GLU A 92 9.59 -5.25 -5.11
C GLU A 92 8.66 -4.59 -6.15
N GLU A 93 7.43 -5.08 -6.31
CA GLU A 93 6.42 -4.44 -7.16
C GLU A 93 6.01 -3.08 -6.62
N ILE A 94 5.82 -2.96 -5.30
CA ILE A 94 5.51 -1.68 -4.64
C ILE A 94 6.68 -0.70 -4.77
N LYS A 95 7.92 -1.14 -4.53
CA LYS A 95 9.13 -0.32 -4.71
C LYS A 95 9.25 0.21 -6.13
N LYS A 96 8.99 -0.65 -7.13
CA LYS A 96 8.97 -0.26 -8.53
C LYS A 96 7.88 0.79 -8.81
N GLY A 97 6.67 0.60 -8.27
CA GLY A 97 5.57 1.56 -8.38
C GLY A 97 5.93 2.94 -7.82
N ILE A 98 6.52 2.98 -6.62
CA ILE A 98 7.02 4.20 -5.98
C ILE A 98 8.06 4.90 -6.86
N SER A 99 9.06 4.14 -7.34
CA SER A 99 10.14 4.68 -8.17
C SER A 99 9.64 5.23 -9.51
N GLN A 100 8.77 4.51 -10.20
CA GLN A 100 8.23 4.91 -11.51
C GLN A 100 7.32 6.14 -11.43
N THR A 101 6.53 6.25 -10.39
CA THR A 101 5.60 7.38 -10.22
C THR A 101 6.28 8.63 -9.64
N LYS A 102 7.47 8.47 -9.05
CA LYS A 102 8.18 9.53 -8.34
C LYS A 102 7.27 10.22 -7.31
N ILE A 103 6.45 9.42 -6.62
CA ILE A 103 5.61 9.92 -5.53
C ILE A 103 6.49 10.48 -4.42
N ASN A 104 6.14 11.67 -3.91
CA ASN A 104 6.91 12.33 -2.87
C ASN A 104 6.58 11.72 -1.50
N LEU A 105 7.46 10.84 -1.01
CA LEU A 105 7.35 10.21 0.29
C LEU A 105 8.41 10.75 1.24
N LYS A 106 8.00 11.13 2.44
CA LYS A 106 8.94 11.53 3.50
C LYS A 106 9.89 10.39 3.86
N LYS A 107 9.34 9.17 4.00
CA LYS A 107 10.12 7.96 4.29
C LYS A 107 9.33 6.70 3.90
N VAL A 108 10.06 5.65 3.54
CA VAL A 108 9.54 4.30 3.36
C VAL A 108 10.07 3.45 4.51
N PHE A 109 9.19 2.69 5.14
CA PHE A 109 9.52 1.75 6.21
C PHE A 109 9.12 0.34 5.80
N TYR A 110 9.92 -0.61 6.24
CA TYR A 110 9.68 -2.04 6.05
C TYR A 110 9.42 -2.69 7.40
N TYR A 111 8.58 -3.72 7.42
CA TYR A 111 8.22 -4.44 8.63
C TYR A 111 8.00 -5.92 8.33
N GLY A 112 8.27 -6.78 9.34
CA GLY A 112 7.96 -8.21 9.29
C GLY A 112 6.46 -8.47 9.32
N THR A 113 6.04 -9.71 9.02
CA THR A 113 4.62 -10.09 8.99
C THR A 113 4.10 -10.62 10.33
N GLU A 114 4.99 -10.84 11.29
CA GLU A 114 4.62 -11.30 12.63
C GLU A 114 3.97 -10.18 13.45
N PRO A 115 2.79 -10.39 14.06
CA PRO A 115 2.03 -9.33 14.76
C PRO A 115 2.82 -8.56 15.82
N THR A 116 3.64 -9.27 16.60
CA THR A 116 4.48 -8.64 17.65
C THR A 116 5.57 -7.75 17.07
N GLU A 117 6.17 -8.15 15.95
CA GLU A 117 7.17 -7.33 15.24
C GLU A 117 6.52 -6.11 14.59
N ILE A 118 5.31 -6.26 14.05
CA ILE A 118 4.53 -5.16 13.49
C ILE A 118 4.29 -4.10 14.55
N THR A 119 3.73 -4.47 15.71
CA THR A 119 3.44 -3.54 16.80
C THR A 119 4.69 -2.78 17.22
N LYS A 120 5.77 -3.49 17.52
CA LYS A 120 7.05 -2.88 17.90
C LYS A 120 7.55 -1.90 16.83
N ARG A 121 7.46 -2.28 15.56
CA ARG A 121 7.90 -1.46 14.45
C ARG A 121 7.07 -0.19 14.29
N ILE A 122 5.76 -0.27 14.48
CA ILE A 122 4.86 0.88 14.46
C ILE A 122 5.13 1.82 15.64
N GLU A 123 5.36 1.29 16.83
CA GLU A 123 5.76 2.06 18.01
C GLU A 123 7.05 2.86 17.75
N GLU A 124 8.07 2.24 17.15
CA GLU A 124 9.30 2.92 16.74
C GLU A 124 9.04 4.05 15.72
N ILE A 125 8.26 3.78 14.67
CA ILE A 125 7.93 4.73 13.59
C ILE A 125 7.15 5.93 14.14
N THR A 126 6.21 5.66 15.03
CA THR A 126 5.37 6.68 15.67
C THR A 126 6.05 7.35 16.87
N ARG A 127 7.20 6.85 17.31
CA ARG A 127 7.91 7.29 18.51
C ARG A 127 7.01 7.18 19.74
N TYR A 128 6.30 6.06 19.87
CA TYR A 128 5.30 5.86 20.91
C TYR A 128 5.85 6.11 22.32
N ASP A 129 6.98 5.48 22.66
CA ASP A 129 7.61 5.61 23.99
C ASP A 129 7.92 7.07 24.36
N VAL A 130 8.49 7.82 23.41
CA VAL A 130 8.81 9.24 23.62
C VAL A 130 7.54 10.05 23.82
N ARG A 131 6.51 9.79 23.03
CA ARG A 131 5.22 10.48 23.14
C ARG A 131 4.46 10.09 24.40
N LYS A 132 4.61 8.85 24.86
CA LYS A 132 4.08 8.37 26.14
C LYS A 132 4.77 9.06 27.30
N GLN A 133 6.10 9.13 27.26
CA GLN A 133 6.87 9.83 28.28
C GLN A 133 6.52 11.33 28.34
N ASN A 134 6.36 11.99 27.19
CA ASN A 134 5.91 13.38 27.14
C ASN A 134 4.55 13.58 27.82
N LEU A 135 3.62 12.61 27.68
CA LEU A 135 2.34 12.67 28.39
C LEU A 135 2.51 12.56 29.89
N LEU A 136 3.32 11.62 30.37
CA LEU A 136 3.58 11.44 31.78
C LEU A 136 4.28 12.67 32.43
N ASP A 137 5.23 13.24 31.71
CA ASP A 137 5.94 14.43 32.13
C ASP A 137 5.03 15.66 32.20
N GLU A 138 4.11 15.79 31.23
CA GLU A 138 3.12 16.87 31.24
C GLU A 138 2.11 16.72 32.39
N ILE A 139 1.65 15.49 32.67
CA ILE A 139 0.78 15.24 33.86
C ILE A 139 1.50 15.65 35.13
N LYS A 140 2.74 15.19 35.36
CA LYS A 140 3.54 15.58 36.51
C LYS A 140 3.76 17.09 36.59
N ARG A 141 3.99 17.75 35.45
CA ARG A 141 4.15 19.21 35.39
C ARG A 141 2.89 19.91 35.86
N VAL A 142 1.71 19.47 35.39
CA VAL A 142 0.42 20.07 35.79
C VAL A 142 0.11 19.79 37.25
N GLU A 143 0.42 18.61 37.78
CA GLU A 143 0.27 18.26 39.20
C GLU A 143 1.03 19.22 40.14
N ASN A 144 2.20 19.66 39.71
CA ASN A 144 3.06 20.57 40.48
C ASN A 144 2.74 22.08 40.29
N THR A 145 1.62 22.42 39.63
CA THR A 145 1.16 23.79 39.44
C THR A 145 0.09 24.17 40.49
N ASP A 146 -0.01 25.44 40.82
CA ASP A 146 -1.10 26.00 41.64
C ASP A 146 -2.32 26.41 40.80
N ASP A 147 -2.49 25.79 39.59
CA ASP A 147 -3.58 26.11 38.69
C ASP A 147 -4.94 25.64 39.28
N PRO A 148 -5.93 26.53 39.46
CA PRO A 148 -7.25 26.16 39.97
C PRO A 148 -7.96 25.07 39.13
N ASN A 149 -7.59 24.94 37.87
CA ASN A 149 -8.15 23.96 36.93
C ASN A 149 -7.29 22.70 36.75
N LYS A 150 -6.29 22.45 37.58
CA LYS A 150 -5.34 21.34 37.41
C LYS A 150 -6.01 19.98 37.32
N GLU A 151 -6.99 19.68 38.15
CA GLU A 151 -7.69 18.41 38.13
C GLU A 151 -8.41 18.16 36.82
N LYS A 152 -9.04 19.18 36.23
CA LYS A 152 -9.70 19.09 34.92
C LYS A 152 -8.67 18.88 33.79
N LYS A 153 -7.52 19.54 33.89
CA LYS A 153 -6.43 19.37 32.91
C LYS A 153 -5.84 17.97 32.99
N ILE A 154 -5.58 17.45 34.20
CA ILE A 154 -5.09 16.08 34.42
C ILE A 154 -6.07 15.07 33.82
N LYS A 155 -7.35 15.14 34.19
CA LYS A 155 -8.40 14.25 33.63
C LYS A 155 -8.47 14.29 32.11
N ASN A 156 -8.17 15.41 31.46
CA ASN A 156 -8.13 15.51 29.99
C ASN A 156 -6.86 14.94 29.43
N LEU A 157 -5.74 14.97 30.10
CA LEU A 157 -4.48 14.34 29.73
C LEU A 157 -4.57 12.82 29.86
N GLU A 158 -5.13 12.32 30.94
CA GLU A 158 -5.32 10.88 31.21
C GLU A 158 -6.21 10.18 30.19
N LYS A 159 -7.07 10.91 29.48
CA LYS A 159 -7.87 10.38 28.37
C LYS A 159 -7.05 10.14 27.09
N ARG A 160 -5.81 10.63 27.05
CA ARG A 160 -4.92 10.49 25.89
C ARG A 160 -4.00 9.31 26.13
N ASP A 161 -3.69 8.61 25.06
CA ASP A 161 -2.69 7.57 25.12
C ASP A 161 -1.26 8.12 25.06
N THR A 162 -1.04 9.16 24.27
CA THR A 162 0.26 9.81 24.07
C THR A 162 0.13 11.32 23.92
N LEU A 163 1.26 12.04 24.07
CA LEU A 163 1.34 13.49 23.85
C LEU A 163 2.44 13.84 22.85
N GLY A 164 2.10 14.64 21.86
CA GLY A 164 3.01 15.11 20.83
C GLY A 164 2.50 14.82 19.42
N LYS A 165 3.12 15.50 18.44
CA LYS A 165 2.76 15.34 17.03
C LYS A 165 3.49 14.16 16.41
N LEU A 166 2.82 13.44 15.53
CA LEU A 166 3.47 12.53 14.59
C LEU A 166 4.32 13.34 13.60
N GLY A 167 5.40 12.74 13.16
CA GLY A 167 6.28 13.39 12.17
C GLY A 167 5.75 13.33 10.74
N PHE A 168 4.52 12.88 10.52
CA PHE A 168 3.88 12.71 9.22
C PHE A 168 2.39 13.06 9.30
N ASP A 169 1.80 13.37 8.14
CA ASP A 169 0.41 13.79 8.01
C ASP A 169 -0.46 12.67 7.44
N SER A 170 0.14 11.72 6.74
CA SER A 170 -0.54 10.57 6.14
C SER A 170 0.36 9.34 6.05
N VAL A 171 -0.28 8.19 5.93
CA VAL A 171 0.37 6.87 5.82
C VAL A 171 -0.21 6.14 4.63
N ILE A 172 0.66 5.61 3.78
CA ILE A 172 0.32 4.60 2.77
C ILE A 172 0.68 3.25 3.37
N ILE A 173 -0.29 2.35 3.46
CA ILE A 173 -0.08 0.97 3.90
C ILE A 173 -0.27 0.08 2.68
N SER A 174 0.82 -0.58 2.25
CA SER A 174 0.80 -1.48 1.09
C SER A 174 0.71 -2.92 1.57
N ASP A 175 -0.41 -3.29 2.19
CA ASP A 175 -0.61 -4.59 2.82
C ASP A 175 -2.06 -5.06 2.68
N PHE A 176 -2.37 -6.29 3.10
CA PHE A 176 -3.71 -6.90 3.07
C PHE A 176 -3.86 -7.93 4.19
N ASP A 177 -5.08 -8.47 4.36
CA ASP A 177 -5.46 -9.51 5.32
C ASP A 177 -5.13 -9.18 6.79
N GLU A 178 -4.70 -10.16 7.56
CA GLU A 178 -4.45 -10.05 9.00
C GLU A 178 -3.26 -9.13 9.33
N SER A 179 -2.26 -9.11 8.45
CA SER A 179 -1.10 -8.21 8.59
C SER A 179 -1.54 -6.74 8.52
N LEU A 180 -2.39 -6.39 7.55
CA LEU A 180 -2.97 -5.06 7.45
C LEU A 180 -3.76 -4.67 8.71
N LYS A 181 -4.58 -5.59 9.26
CA LYS A 181 -5.31 -5.34 10.49
C LYS A 181 -4.38 -5.03 11.65
N SER A 182 -3.30 -5.82 11.80
CA SER A 182 -2.29 -5.61 12.83
C SER A 182 -1.61 -4.24 12.71
N VAL A 183 -1.28 -3.79 11.50
CA VAL A 183 -0.71 -2.45 11.26
C VAL A 183 -1.71 -1.35 11.66
N ILE A 184 -2.97 -1.46 11.23
CA ILE A 184 -3.99 -0.44 11.49
C ILE A 184 -4.29 -0.33 12.99
N THR A 185 -4.32 -1.44 13.71
CA THR A 185 -4.58 -1.44 15.16
C THR A 185 -3.39 -0.94 15.99
N SER A 186 -2.19 -0.93 15.42
CA SER A 186 -0.97 -0.47 16.08
C SER A 186 -0.62 1.00 15.77
N LEU A 187 -1.29 1.64 14.80
CA LEU A 187 -1.11 3.05 14.42
C LEU A 187 -1.91 3.98 15.32
#